data_5ec01941f925afa44b26f9ae4f1c3b5e
#
_entry.id   5ec01941f925afa44b26f9ae4f1c3b5e
#
_cell.length_a   1.000
_cell.length_b   1.000
_cell.length_c   1.000
_cell.angle_alpha   90.00
_cell.angle_beta   90.00
_cell.angle_gamma   90.00
#
_symmetry.space_group_name_H-M   'P 1'
#
loop_
_entity.id
_entity.type
_entity.pdbx_description
1 polymer ?
#
loop_
_entity_poly.entity_id
_entity_poly.type
_entity_poly.pdbx_seq_one_letter_code
_entity_poly.pdbx_strand_id
1 'polypeptide(L)'
;MRKPLIVGNWKMNKTASEAAAFIHDLRERVPASLHADVVLAPPFTALESARNALGPSSWISLGAQDVHWEQHGAFTGEVSAPMLRDLGCRYVIVGHSERRTLFGERDEHVQKKVRAALRHELSPILCVGESLTDREAGRTESVVTAQLNGSLTGLSTHDLATVTIAYEPVWAIGTGRSATVEQAETVHRSIRLFVETGWNSDIASAMRILYGGSVTPQNIASLLACDAIDGALVGGACLNLDSFATIISFAQTPRA
;
A
#
# COMPACT_ATOMS: atom_id res chain seq x y z
N MET A 1 6.58 -10.46 16.09
CA MET A 1 6.08 -9.19 15.47
C MET A 1 6.31 -9.24 13.97
N ARG A 2 5.38 -8.67 13.17
CA ARG A 2 5.53 -8.56 11.71
C ARG A 2 6.50 -7.43 11.37
N LYS A 3 7.31 -7.63 10.33
CA LYS A 3 8.23 -6.61 9.84
C LYS A 3 7.42 -5.44 9.26
N PRO A 4 7.62 -4.19 9.71
CA PRO A 4 6.92 -3.03 9.17
C PRO A 4 7.14 -2.85 7.67
N LEU A 5 6.10 -2.35 6.97
CA LEU A 5 6.17 -1.98 5.56
C LEU A 5 5.78 -0.51 5.38
N ILE A 6 6.68 0.29 4.83
CA ILE A 6 6.43 1.69 4.49
C ILE A 6 6.36 1.83 2.97
N VAL A 7 5.22 2.27 2.49
CA VAL A 7 4.95 2.43 1.05
C VAL A 7 4.76 3.90 0.74
N GLY A 8 5.60 4.47 -0.12
CA GLY A 8 5.45 5.83 -0.63
C GLY A 8 4.65 5.82 -1.93
N ASN A 9 3.37 6.14 -1.87
CA ASN A 9 2.53 6.35 -3.05
C ASN A 9 2.69 7.79 -3.54
N TRP A 10 3.44 8.00 -4.61
CA TRP A 10 3.69 9.34 -5.16
C TRP A 10 2.48 9.92 -5.90
N LYS A 11 1.48 9.09 -6.17
CA LYS A 11 0.32 9.50 -6.96
C LYS A 11 0.78 10.11 -8.30
N MET A 12 0.14 11.16 -8.79
CA MET A 12 0.50 11.83 -10.05
C MET A 12 1.52 12.96 -9.78
N ASN A 13 2.69 12.58 -9.27
CA ASN A 13 3.77 13.54 -8.99
C ASN A 13 5.12 12.97 -9.44
N LYS A 14 6.06 13.85 -9.73
CA LYS A 14 7.45 13.64 -10.14
C LYS A 14 7.58 13.09 -11.57
N THR A 15 8.38 13.79 -12.34
CA THR A 15 8.90 13.34 -13.63
C THR A 15 9.96 12.25 -13.45
N ALA A 16 10.41 11.63 -14.53
CA ALA A 16 11.45 10.61 -14.50
C ALA A 16 12.77 11.11 -13.88
N SER A 17 13.19 12.33 -14.21
CA SER A 17 14.42 12.94 -13.66
C SER A 17 14.28 13.30 -12.17
N GLU A 18 13.13 13.86 -11.76
CA GLU A 18 12.85 14.14 -10.36
C GLU A 18 12.76 12.86 -9.52
N ALA A 19 12.25 11.78 -10.09
CA ALA A 19 12.21 10.47 -9.44
C ALA A 19 13.62 9.93 -9.17
N ALA A 20 14.51 9.99 -10.17
CA ALA A 20 15.89 9.57 -10.03
C ALA A 20 16.63 10.38 -8.96
N ALA A 21 16.51 11.69 -8.99
CA ALA A 21 17.13 12.59 -8.01
C ALA A 21 16.63 12.29 -6.58
N PHE A 22 15.30 12.19 -6.40
CA PHE A 22 14.71 11.89 -5.10
C PHE A 22 15.20 10.55 -4.52
N ILE A 23 15.31 9.53 -5.37
CA ILE A 23 15.77 8.19 -4.94
C ILE A 23 17.24 8.23 -4.52
N HIS A 24 18.07 8.94 -5.28
CA HIS A 24 19.48 9.13 -4.93
C HIS A 24 19.60 9.78 -3.54
N ASP A 25 18.95 10.92 -3.34
CA ASP A 25 18.98 11.67 -2.09
C ASP A 25 18.42 10.86 -0.92
N LEU A 26 17.34 10.09 -1.14
CA LEU A 26 16.74 9.25 -0.11
C LEU A 26 17.71 8.13 0.34
N ARG A 27 18.44 7.53 -0.60
CA ARG A 27 19.42 6.47 -0.28
C ARG A 27 20.63 6.99 0.49
N GLU A 28 21.03 8.23 0.24
CA GLU A 28 22.09 8.90 1.02
C GLU A 28 21.60 9.27 2.42
N ARG A 29 20.33 9.67 2.54
CA ARG A 29 19.75 10.16 3.79
C ARG A 29 19.39 9.05 4.77
N VAL A 30 18.93 7.90 4.26
CA VAL A 30 18.45 6.78 5.07
C VAL A 30 19.34 5.57 4.86
N PRO A 31 20.07 5.10 5.89
CA PRO A 31 20.88 3.90 5.78
C PRO A 31 20.00 2.67 5.57
N ALA A 32 20.53 1.68 4.86
CA ALA A 32 19.89 0.38 4.73
C ALA A 32 19.69 -0.26 6.11
N SER A 33 18.47 -0.75 6.36
CA SER A 33 18.13 -1.44 7.59
C SER A 33 17.30 -2.70 7.28
N LEU A 34 17.46 -3.71 8.13
CA LEU A 34 16.68 -4.94 8.02
C LEU A 34 15.35 -4.90 8.82
N HIS A 35 15.08 -3.82 9.56
CA HIS A 35 13.93 -3.75 10.47
C HIS A 35 12.62 -3.34 9.81
N ALA A 36 12.67 -2.71 8.64
CA ALA A 36 11.48 -2.39 7.85
C ALA A 36 11.70 -2.65 6.36
N ASP A 37 10.63 -2.98 5.65
CA ASP A 37 10.59 -2.96 4.19
C ASP A 37 10.12 -1.60 3.71
N VAL A 38 10.73 -1.08 2.63
CA VAL A 38 10.35 0.20 2.02
C VAL A 38 10.04 -0.01 0.56
N VAL A 39 8.91 0.56 0.12
CA VAL A 39 8.44 0.52 -1.27
C VAL A 39 8.24 1.95 -1.77
N LEU A 40 8.72 2.24 -2.97
CA LEU A 40 8.36 3.45 -3.71
C LEU A 40 7.43 3.08 -4.86
N ALA A 41 6.29 3.75 -4.96
CA ALA A 41 5.32 3.60 -6.04
C ALA A 41 5.21 4.92 -6.83
N PRO A 42 6.13 5.17 -7.78
CA PRO A 42 6.11 6.32 -8.68
C PRO A 42 5.03 6.14 -9.76
N PRO A 43 4.66 7.21 -10.50
CA PRO A 43 3.84 7.06 -11.71
C PRO A 43 4.53 6.17 -12.75
N PHE A 44 3.75 5.52 -13.62
CA PHE A 44 4.28 4.59 -14.62
C PHE A 44 5.41 5.18 -15.48
N THR A 45 5.29 6.46 -15.83
CA THR A 45 6.28 7.20 -16.63
C THR A 45 7.64 7.38 -15.96
N ALA A 46 7.74 7.14 -14.66
CA ALA A 46 8.97 7.27 -13.89
C ALA A 46 9.53 5.92 -13.40
N LEU A 47 8.85 4.79 -13.65
CA LEU A 47 9.24 3.47 -13.14
C LEU A 47 10.63 3.03 -13.63
N GLU A 48 10.93 3.17 -14.91
CA GLU A 48 12.23 2.78 -15.47
C GLU A 48 13.37 3.62 -14.88
N SER A 49 13.16 4.93 -14.77
CA SER A 49 14.13 5.85 -14.17
C SER A 49 14.35 5.52 -12.69
N ALA A 50 13.26 5.23 -11.96
CA ALA A 50 13.31 4.80 -10.57
C ALA A 50 14.08 3.48 -10.41
N ARG A 51 13.82 2.47 -11.25
CA ARG A 51 14.58 1.20 -11.26
C ARG A 51 16.08 1.44 -11.41
N ASN A 52 16.44 2.25 -12.39
CA ASN A 52 17.85 2.55 -12.69
C ASN A 52 18.53 3.27 -11.51
N ALA A 53 17.86 4.23 -10.87
CA ALA A 53 18.37 4.93 -9.69
C ALA A 53 18.48 4.04 -8.45
N LEU A 54 17.56 3.08 -8.28
CA LEU A 54 17.64 2.08 -7.19
C LEU A 54 18.81 1.13 -7.37
N GLY A 55 19.08 0.70 -8.60
CA GLY A 55 20.11 -0.30 -8.88
C GLY A 55 19.76 -1.72 -8.37
N PRO A 56 20.60 -2.72 -8.67
CA PRO A 56 20.24 -4.13 -8.45
C PRO A 56 20.23 -4.58 -6.99
N SER A 57 20.96 -3.89 -6.12
CA SER A 57 21.13 -4.27 -4.70
C SER A 57 20.43 -3.30 -3.75
N SER A 58 19.37 -2.63 -4.19
CA SER A 58 18.64 -1.67 -3.36
C SER A 58 17.87 -2.36 -2.23
N TRP A 59 17.92 -1.75 -1.05
CA TRP A 59 17.05 -2.10 0.08
C TRP A 59 15.61 -1.55 -0.08
N ILE A 60 15.40 -0.66 -1.04
CA ILE A 60 14.09 -0.13 -1.42
C ILE A 60 13.54 -0.97 -2.57
N SER A 61 12.31 -1.41 -2.46
CA SER A 61 11.58 -2.11 -3.51
C SER A 61 10.79 -1.12 -4.37
N LEU A 62 10.58 -1.49 -5.63
CA LEU A 62 9.73 -0.75 -6.54
C LEU A 62 8.31 -1.32 -6.51
N GLY A 63 7.31 -0.44 -6.50
CA GLY A 63 5.90 -0.74 -6.61
C GLY A 63 5.24 0.05 -7.73
N ALA A 64 4.14 -0.44 -8.24
CA ALA A 64 3.28 0.27 -9.18
C ALA A 64 2.04 0.82 -8.49
N GLN A 65 1.43 1.87 -9.05
CA GLN A 65 0.25 2.52 -8.48
C GLN A 65 -1.07 1.87 -8.92
N ASP A 66 -1.04 1.05 -9.97
CA ASP A 66 -2.16 0.30 -10.51
C ASP A 66 -1.66 -0.81 -11.45
N VAL A 67 -2.57 -1.68 -11.92
CA VAL A 67 -2.32 -2.72 -12.93
C VAL A 67 -3.62 -3.06 -13.66
N HIS A 68 -3.53 -3.38 -14.95
CA HIS A 68 -4.64 -4.00 -15.66
C HIS A 68 -4.64 -5.52 -15.46
N TRP A 69 -5.83 -6.15 -15.48
CA TRP A 69 -5.95 -7.59 -15.23
C TRP A 69 -5.63 -8.47 -16.43
N GLU A 70 -5.66 -7.93 -17.66
CA GLU A 70 -5.22 -8.63 -18.86
C GLU A 70 -3.71 -8.51 -19.03
N GLN A 71 -3.08 -9.54 -19.60
CA GLN A 71 -1.64 -9.55 -19.83
C GLN A 71 -1.22 -8.71 -21.03
N HIS A 72 -2.07 -8.66 -22.03
CA HIS A 72 -1.90 -7.91 -23.29
C HIS A 72 -3.26 -7.74 -23.97
N GLY A 73 -3.35 -6.88 -24.97
CA GLY A 73 -4.56 -6.72 -25.78
C GLY A 73 -4.89 -5.28 -26.13
N ALA A 74 -6.12 -5.06 -26.59
CA ALA A 74 -6.64 -3.76 -27.01
C ALA A 74 -7.16 -2.95 -25.81
N PHE A 75 -6.23 -2.56 -24.94
CA PHE A 75 -6.49 -1.79 -23.72
C PHE A 75 -5.61 -0.53 -23.72
N THR A 76 -5.87 0.37 -24.65
CA THR A 76 -5.06 1.56 -24.87
C THR A 76 -4.88 2.38 -23.58
N GLY A 77 -3.62 2.60 -23.18
CA GLY A 77 -3.25 3.35 -21.97
C GLY A 77 -3.07 2.51 -20.70
N GLU A 78 -3.46 1.22 -20.72
CA GLU A 78 -3.31 0.33 -19.57
C GLU A 78 -1.91 -0.30 -19.49
N VAL A 79 -1.51 -0.67 -18.26
CA VAL A 79 -0.22 -1.31 -17.98
C VAL A 79 -0.49 -2.68 -17.34
N SER A 80 0.07 -3.73 -17.92
CA SER A 80 -0.13 -5.11 -17.47
C SER A 80 0.90 -5.55 -16.42
N ALA A 81 0.57 -6.62 -15.68
CA ALA A 81 1.47 -7.18 -14.69
C ALA A 81 2.82 -7.67 -15.27
N PRO A 82 2.90 -8.32 -16.45
CA PRO A 82 4.18 -8.61 -17.09
C PRO A 82 5.05 -7.37 -17.35
N MET A 83 4.46 -6.25 -17.80
CA MET A 83 5.19 -4.99 -18.01
C MET A 83 5.77 -4.46 -16.71
N LEU A 84 5.03 -4.54 -15.61
CA LEU A 84 5.50 -4.11 -14.29
C LEU A 84 6.63 -5.00 -13.75
N ARG A 85 6.53 -6.31 -13.96
CA ARG A 85 7.59 -7.25 -13.59
C ARG A 85 8.89 -7.00 -14.35
N ASP A 86 8.80 -6.75 -15.65
CA ASP A 86 9.95 -6.39 -16.50
C ASP A 86 10.66 -5.13 -15.98
N LEU A 87 9.90 -4.15 -15.49
CA LEU A 87 10.43 -2.96 -14.83
C LEU A 87 10.94 -3.20 -13.40
N GLY A 88 10.91 -4.45 -12.90
CA GLY A 88 11.42 -4.80 -11.58
C GLY A 88 10.49 -4.46 -10.42
N CYS A 89 9.23 -4.15 -10.68
CA CYS A 89 8.24 -3.98 -9.62
C CYS A 89 8.07 -5.29 -8.85
N ARG A 90 7.99 -5.18 -7.53
CA ARG A 90 7.64 -6.27 -6.61
C ARG A 90 6.26 -6.12 -6.02
N TYR A 91 5.76 -4.89 -5.92
CA TYR A 91 4.47 -4.56 -5.34
C TYR A 91 3.59 -3.85 -6.35
N VAL A 92 2.28 -3.89 -6.12
CA VAL A 92 1.32 -3.08 -6.86
C VAL A 92 0.16 -2.68 -5.95
N ILE A 93 -0.19 -1.40 -5.96
CA ILE A 93 -1.36 -0.87 -5.27
C ILE A 93 -2.59 -1.19 -6.12
N VAL A 94 -3.63 -1.74 -5.50
CA VAL A 94 -4.89 -2.05 -6.18
C VAL A 94 -6.08 -1.58 -5.35
N GLY A 95 -7.13 -1.08 -6.01
CA GLY A 95 -8.34 -0.62 -5.35
C GLY A 95 -8.17 0.64 -4.51
N HIS A 96 -7.14 1.47 -4.77
CA HIS A 96 -6.93 2.75 -4.07
C HIS A 96 -8.18 3.62 -4.10
N SER A 97 -8.49 4.32 -3.01
CA SER A 97 -9.70 5.13 -2.86
C SER A 97 -9.93 6.13 -4.00
N GLU A 98 -8.87 6.76 -4.51
CA GLU A 98 -8.97 7.65 -5.66
C GLU A 98 -9.45 6.92 -6.92
N ARG A 99 -9.02 5.68 -7.16
CA ARG A 99 -9.46 4.90 -8.31
C ARG A 99 -10.92 4.46 -8.18
N ARG A 100 -11.34 4.09 -6.98
CA ARG A 100 -12.74 3.79 -6.68
C ARG A 100 -13.64 5.01 -6.91
N THR A 101 -13.22 6.18 -6.41
CA THR A 101 -14.03 7.39 -6.43
C THR A 101 -14.00 8.12 -7.78
N LEU A 102 -12.83 8.27 -8.40
CA LEU A 102 -12.64 9.11 -9.59
C LEU A 102 -12.76 8.31 -10.90
N PHE A 103 -12.39 7.02 -10.87
CA PHE A 103 -12.36 6.17 -12.06
C PHE A 103 -13.39 5.04 -12.04
N GLY A 104 -14.27 5.01 -11.02
CA GLY A 104 -15.35 4.02 -10.95
C GLY A 104 -14.88 2.57 -10.75
N GLU A 105 -13.71 2.37 -10.16
CA GLU A 105 -13.18 1.05 -9.88
C GLU A 105 -14.02 0.34 -8.81
N ARG A 106 -14.52 -0.88 -9.13
CA ARG A 106 -15.37 -1.68 -8.25
C ARG A 106 -14.60 -2.92 -7.77
N ASP A 107 -15.11 -3.57 -6.73
CA ASP A 107 -14.46 -4.74 -6.12
C ASP A 107 -14.20 -5.87 -7.10
N GLU A 108 -15.07 -6.07 -8.09
CA GLU A 108 -14.86 -7.04 -9.18
C GLU A 108 -13.61 -6.72 -10.03
N HIS A 109 -13.36 -5.44 -10.29
CA HIS A 109 -12.15 -5.00 -11.00
C HIS A 109 -10.93 -5.22 -10.11
N VAL A 110 -11.03 -4.86 -8.84
CA VAL A 110 -9.95 -5.03 -7.86
C VAL A 110 -9.60 -6.50 -7.70
N GLN A 111 -10.60 -7.41 -7.60
CA GLN A 111 -10.36 -8.86 -7.55
C GLN A 111 -9.57 -9.37 -8.76
N LYS A 112 -9.96 -8.94 -9.97
CA LYS A 112 -9.23 -9.32 -11.20
C LYS A 112 -7.79 -8.82 -11.16
N LYS A 113 -7.56 -7.59 -10.67
CA LYS A 113 -6.22 -7.00 -10.52
C LYS A 113 -5.38 -7.74 -9.48
N VAL A 114 -5.94 -8.09 -8.32
CA VAL A 114 -5.26 -8.91 -7.31
C VAL A 114 -4.82 -10.24 -7.92
N ARG A 115 -5.72 -10.95 -8.61
CA ARG A 115 -5.39 -12.22 -9.27
C ARG A 115 -4.32 -12.07 -10.36
N ALA A 116 -4.38 -10.99 -11.15
CA ALA A 116 -3.38 -10.72 -12.19
C ALA A 116 -2.00 -10.44 -11.56
N ALA A 117 -1.95 -9.66 -10.50
CA ALA A 117 -0.72 -9.39 -9.76
C ALA A 117 -0.10 -10.69 -9.22
N LEU A 118 -0.88 -11.52 -8.53
CA LEU A 118 -0.43 -12.79 -7.96
C LEU A 118 0.09 -13.76 -9.02
N ARG A 119 -0.61 -13.90 -10.14
CA ARG A 119 -0.16 -14.75 -11.27
C ARG A 119 1.20 -14.36 -11.84
N HIS A 120 1.60 -13.11 -11.66
CA HIS A 120 2.89 -12.58 -12.14
C HIS A 120 3.83 -12.22 -10.99
N GLU A 121 3.68 -12.86 -9.84
CA GLU A 121 4.56 -12.70 -8.68
C GLU A 121 4.74 -11.24 -8.21
N LEU A 122 3.72 -10.41 -8.42
CA LEU A 122 3.62 -9.11 -7.77
C LEU A 122 2.87 -9.27 -6.44
N SER A 123 3.33 -8.62 -5.39
CA SER A 123 2.65 -8.56 -4.09
C SER A 123 1.60 -7.45 -4.11
N PRO A 124 0.29 -7.77 -4.11
CA PRO A 124 -0.74 -6.73 -4.11
C PRO A 124 -0.79 -6.00 -2.76
N ILE A 125 -0.96 -4.68 -2.82
CA ILE A 125 -1.35 -3.84 -1.69
C ILE A 125 -2.80 -3.45 -1.93
N LEU A 126 -3.71 -4.21 -1.34
CA LEU A 126 -5.15 -4.02 -1.48
C LEU A 126 -5.64 -2.89 -0.59
N CYS A 127 -6.16 -1.83 -1.18
CA CYS A 127 -6.74 -0.70 -0.47
C CYS A 127 -8.24 -0.92 -0.22
N VAL A 128 -8.65 -0.70 1.03
CA VAL A 128 -10.04 -0.75 1.49
C VAL A 128 -10.30 0.39 2.46
N GLY A 129 -11.53 0.91 2.47
CA GLY A 129 -11.88 1.96 3.41
C GLY A 129 -13.21 2.63 3.10
N GLU A 130 -13.76 3.28 4.10
CA GLU A 130 -15.08 3.90 4.08
C GLU A 130 -15.02 5.40 3.78
N SER A 131 -16.11 5.92 3.21
CA SER A 131 -16.35 7.35 3.06
C SER A 131 -16.73 8.02 4.40
N LEU A 132 -16.72 9.36 4.45
CA LEU A 132 -17.23 10.11 5.61
C LEU A 132 -18.70 9.77 5.90
N THR A 133 -19.52 9.71 4.88
CA THR A 133 -20.94 9.37 5.01
C THR A 133 -21.15 7.97 5.60
N ASP A 134 -20.33 7.00 5.21
CA ASP A 134 -20.40 5.65 5.76
C ASP A 134 -19.97 5.61 7.24
N ARG A 135 -18.91 6.35 7.55
CA ARG A 135 -18.43 6.44 8.93
C ARG A 135 -19.45 7.08 9.86
N GLU A 136 -20.01 8.22 9.47
CA GLU A 136 -21.04 8.92 10.26
C GLU A 136 -22.31 8.08 10.44
N ALA A 137 -22.61 7.22 9.48
CA ALA A 137 -23.71 6.26 9.56
C ALA A 137 -23.36 4.94 10.29
N GLY A 138 -22.17 4.81 10.87
CA GLY A 138 -21.74 3.60 11.58
C GLY A 138 -21.50 2.38 10.66
N ARG A 139 -21.27 2.58 9.36
CA ARG A 139 -21.11 1.51 8.36
C ARG A 139 -19.67 1.13 8.05
N THR A 140 -18.68 1.65 8.78
CA THR A 140 -17.25 1.37 8.53
C THR A 140 -16.97 -0.11 8.34
N GLU A 141 -17.36 -0.93 9.33
CA GLU A 141 -17.09 -2.37 9.30
C GLU A 141 -17.77 -3.07 8.12
N SER A 142 -19.03 -2.78 7.86
CA SER A 142 -19.78 -3.39 6.76
C SER A 142 -19.20 -3.02 5.40
N VAL A 143 -18.75 -1.78 5.18
CA VAL A 143 -18.10 -1.33 3.95
C VAL A 143 -16.76 -2.03 3.76
N VAL A 144 -15.90 -2.03 4.77
CA VAL A 144 -14.57 -2.66 4.70
C VAL A 144 -14.70 -4.16 4.47
N THR A 145 -15.63 -4.83 5.17
CA THR A 145 -15.90 -6.26 4.99
C THR A 145 -16.40 -6.56 3.58
N ALA A 146 -17.31 -5.74 3.02
CA ALA A 146 -17.80 -5.92 1.66
C ALA A 146 -16.67 -5.79 0.62
N GLN A 147 -15.81 -4.78 0.76
CA GLN A 147 -14.65 -4.58 -0.13
C GLN A 147 -13.65 -5.73 -0.04
N LEU A 148 -13.36 -6.23 1.17
CA LEU A 148 -12.49 -7.40 1.38
C LEU A 148 -13.09 -8.66 0.74
N ASN A 149 -14.38 -8.94 0.98
CA ASN A 149 -15.08 -10.05 0.35
C ASN A 149 -15.03 -9.96 -1.17
N GLY A 150 -15.40 -8.83 -1.74
CA GLY A 150 -15.43 -8.63 -3.19
C GLY A 150 -14.06 -8.74 -3.84
N SER A 151 -13.00 -8.37 -3.13
CA SER A 151 -11.63 -8.36 -3.67
C SER A 151 -10.85 -9.65 -3.45
N LEU A 152 -11.12 -10.40 -2.36
CA LEU A 152 -10.32 -11.57 -1.94
C LEU A 152 -11.04 -12.92 -2.16
N THR A 153 -12.34 -12.93 -2.48
CA THR A 153 -13.10 -14.17 -2.66
C THR A 153 -12.42 -15.11 -3.65
N GLY A 154 -12.27 -16.38 -3.23
CA GLY A 154 -11.71 -17.46 -4.03
C GLY A 154 -10.19 -17.42 -4.18
N LEU A 155 -9.48 -16.65 -3.34
CA LEU A 155 -8.04 -16.77 -3.18
C LEU A 155 -7.71 -17.90 -2.20
N SER A 156 -6.63 -18.63 -2.47
CA SER A 156 -6.10 -19.65 -1.57
C SER A 156 -5.28 -19.02 -0.42
N THR A 157 -4.99 -19.81 0.61
CA THR A 157 -4.04 -19.40 1.67
C THR A 157 -2.66 -19.07 1.11
N HIS A 158 -2.22 -19.77 0.07
CA HIS A 158 -0.96 -19.50 -0.62
C HIS A 158 -0.98 -18.11 -1.29
N ASP A 159 -2.06 -17.75 -1.98
CA ASP A 159 -2.24 -16.45 -2.61
C ASP A 159 -2.15 -15.33 -1.58
N LEU A 160 -2.82 -15.50 -0.44
CA LEU A 160 -2.89 -14.48 0.62
C LEU A 160 -1.56 -14.24 1.34
N ALA A 161 -0.64 -15.19 1.30
CA ALA A 161 0.67 -15.04 1.96
C ALA A 161 1.48 -13.83 1.43
N THR A 162 1.18 -13.35 0.23
CA THR A 162 1.86 -12.21 -0.40
C THR A 162 1.00 -10.94 -0.48
N VAL A 163 -0.27 -11.02 -0.08
CA VAL A 163 -1.19 -9.88 -0.06
C VAL A 163 -0.92 -9.02 1.19
N THR A 164 -0.87 -7.71 0.98
CA THR A 164 -0.88 -6.70 2.05
C THR A 164 -2.20 -5.94 1.95
N ILE A 165 -2.83 -5.61 3.08
CA ILE A 165 -4.03 -4.76 3.10
C ILE A 165 -3.63 -3.36 3.55
N ALA A 166 -4.18 -2.32 2.91
CA ALA A 166 -4.04 -0.93 3.34
C ALA A 166 -5.45 -0.39 3.70
N TYR A 167 -5.64 -0.04 4.96
CA TYR A 167 -6.87 0.61 5.41
C TYR A 167 -6.77 2.11 5.16
N GLU A 168 -7.66 2.61 4.31
CA GLU A 168 -7.77 4.02 3.95
C GLU A 168 -9.05 4.62 4.56
N PRO A 169 -8.99 5.34 5.71
CA PRO A 169 -10.11 6.18 6.12
C PRO A 169 -10.24 7.34 5.11
N VAL A 170 -11.09 7.14 4.05
CA VAL A 170 -11.14 8.05 2.89
C VAL A 170 -11.44 9.49 3.31
N TRP A 171 -12.23 9.67 4.38
CA TRP A 171 -12.54 10.95 4.98
C TRP A 171 -11.34 11.68 5.60
N ALA A 172 -10.23 10.97 5.83
CA ALA A 172 -8.99 11.52 6.39
C ALA A 172 -7.89 11.73 5.32
N ILE A 173 -8.14 11.41 4.04
CA ILE A 173 -7.14 11.54 2.98
C ILE A 173 -7.22 12.93 2.36
N GLY A 174 -6.15 13.73 2.48
CA GLY A 174 -6.07 15.05 1.84
C GLY A 174 -7.00 16.12 2.44
N THR A 175 -7.67 15.84 3.54
CA THR A 175 -8.66 16.76 4.16
C THR A 175 -8.10 17.57 5.32
N GLY A 176 -6.86 17.30 5.73
CA GLY A 176 -6.27 17.84 6.97
C GLY A 176 -6.78 17.16 8.26
N ARG A 177 -7.73 16.21 8.15
CA ARG A 177 -8.17 15.36 9.26
C ARG A 177 -7.29 14.11 9.32
N SER A 178 -7.17 13.52 10.51
CA SER A 178 -6.55 12.21 10.69
C SER A 178 -7.44 11.34 11.58
N ALA A 179 -7.49 10.04 11.32
CA ALA A 179 -8.07 9.12 12.28
C ALA A 179 -7.18 9.06 13.53
N THR A 180 -7.79 8.89 14.69
CA THR A 180 -7.00 8.59 15.91
C THR A 180 -6.40 7.19 15.81
N VAL A 181 -5.37 6.91 16.61
CA VAL A 181 -4.74 5.57 16.65
C VAL A 181 -5.77 4.51 17.02
N GLU A 182 -6.64 4.81 18.00
CA GLU A 182 -7.70 3.90 18.46
C GLU A 182 -8.73 3.62 17.35
N GLN A 183 -9.08 4.64 16.57
CA GLN A 183 -9.98 4.47 15.43
C GLN A 183 -9.36 3.58 14.35
N ALA A 184 -8.09 3.80 14.04
CA ALA A 184 -7.34 2.98 13.10
C ALA A 184 -7.19 1.54 13.63
N GLU A 185 -6.80 1.37 14.88
CA GLU A 185 -6.64 0.08 15.54
C GLU A 185 -7.92 -0.77 15.48
N THR A 186 -9.06 -0.16 15.78
CA THR A 186 -10.36 -0.86 15.75
C THR A 186 -10.60 -1.49 14.36
N VAL A 187 -10.39 -0.74 13.30
CA VAL A 187 -10.61 -1.26 11.92
C VAL A 187 -9.52 -2.26 11.54
N HIS A 188 -8.27 -2.05 11.90
CA HIS A 188 -7.19 -3.00 11.64
C HIS A 188 -7.45 -4.35 12.32
N ARG A 189 -7.96 -4.36 13.56
CA ARG A 189 -8.37 -5.58 14.28
C ARG A 189 -9.54 -6.29 13.59
N SER A 190 -10.55 -5.53 13.13
CA SER A 190 -11.67 -6.06 12.36
C SER A 190 -11.22 -6.70 11.04
N ILE A 191 -10.31 -6.05 10.29
CA ILE A 191 -9.71 -6.61 9.08
C ILE A 191 -8.97 -7.93 9.39
N ARG A 192 -8.18 -7.97 10.46
CA ARG A 192 -7.44 -9.17 10.85
C ARG A 192 -8.37 -10.32 11.23
N LEU A 193 -9.42 -10.03 12.00
CA LEU A 193 -10.44 -11.00 12.35
C LEU A 193 -11.18 -11.55 11.12
N PHE A 194 -11.47 -10.67 10.14
CA PHE A 194 -12.05 -11.09 8.85
C PHE A 194 -11.15 -12.12 8.14
N VAL A 195 -9.85 -11.86 8.08
CA VAL A 195 -8.88 -12.78 7.45
C VAL A 195 -8.77 -14.09 8.23
N GLU A 196 -8.74 -14.01 9.56
CA GLU A 196 -8.69 -15.19 10.43
C GLU A 196 -9.92 -16.09 10.23
N THR A 197 -11.10 -15.49 10.21
CA THR A 197 -12.37 -16.22 10.04
C THR A 197 -12.52 -16.80 8.63
N GLY A 198 -12.10 -16.07 7.61
CA GLY A 198 -12.24 -16.45 6.21
C GLY A 198 -11.23 -17.51 5.75
N TRP A 199 -10.06 -17.57 6.39
CA TRP A 199 -9.00 -18.51 6.02
C TRP A 199 -8.41 -19.26 7.22
N ASN A 200 -7.56 -18.63 8.02
CA ASN A 200 -7.02 -19.18 9.26
C ASN A 200 -6.19 -18.16 10.05
N SER A 201 -5.82 -18.52 11.28
CA SER A 201 -5.03 -17.69 12.19
C SER A 201 -3.58 -17.48 11.71
N ASP A 202 -2.99 -18.43 10.99
CA ASP A 202 -1.60 -18.31 10.53
C ASP A 202 -1.48 -17.22 9.46
N ILE A 203 -2.39 -17.21 8.46
CA ILE A 203 -2.46 -16.15 7.45
C ILE A 203 -2.78 -14.81 8.10
N ALA A 204 -3.77 -14.75 8.98
CA ALA A 204 -4.13 -13.53 9.70
C ALA A 204 -2.96 -12.97 10.51
N SER A 205 -2.19 -13.84 11.17
CA SER A 205 -1.02 -13.45 11.95
C SER A 205 0.14 -12.98 11.10
N ALA A 206 0.34 -13.53 9.90
CA ALA A 206 1.42 -13.18 8.99
C ALA A 206 1.13 -11.94 8.13
N MET A 207 -0.14 -11.72 7.78
CA MET A 207 -0.56 -10.65 6.87
C MET A 207 -0.26 -9.28 7.45
N ARG A 208 0.34 -8.40 6.63
CA ARG A 208 0.56 -7.00 7.00
C ARG A 208 -0.66 -6.16 6.69
N ILE A 209 -1.07 -5.32 7.65
CA ILE A 209 -2.17 -4.36 7.50
C ILE A 209 -1.60 -2.97 7.74
N LEU A 210 -1.63 -2.13 6.71
CA LEU A 210 -1.05 -0.78 6.71
C LEU A 210 -2.12 0.26 7.00
N TYR A 211 -1.74 1.33 7.66
CA TYR A 211 -2.56 2.52 7.77
C TYR A 211 -2.34 3.42 6.54
N GLY A 212 -3.42 3.71 5.80
CA GLY A 212 -3.41 4.49 4.55
C GLY A 212 -4.08 5.87 4.66
N GLY A 213 -4.33 6.37 5.88
CA GLY A 213 -4.82 7.72 6.09
C GLY A 213 -3.71 8.78 6.07
N SER A 214 -3.93 9.91 6.75
CA SER A 214 -2.93 10.97 6.85
C SER A 214 -1.76 10.54 7.76
N VAL A 215 -0.63 10.21 7.14
CA VAL A 215 0.62 9.86 7.83
C VAL A 215 1.61 11.03 7.74
N THR A 216 2.21 11.37 8.86
CA THR A 216 3.18 12.45 9.00
C THR A 216 4.36 12.02 9.89
N PRO A 217 5.51 12.74 9.87
CA PRO A 217 6.59 12.51 10.82
C PRO A 217 6.17 12.59 12.29
N GLN A 218 5.12 13.36 12.59
CA GLN A 218 4.65 13.56 13.96
C GLN A 218 3.78 12.42 14.50
N ASN A 219 3.05 11.69 13.63
CA ASN A 219 2.13 10.65 14.07
C ASN A 219 2.61 9.22 13.80
N ILE A 220 3.64 9.03 12.96
CA ILE A 220 4.09 7.69 12.56
C ILE A 220 4.54 6.84 13.76
N ALA A 221 5.21 7.43 14.75
CA ALA A 221 5.67 6.72 15.93
C ALA A 221 4.49 6.13 16.72
N SER A 222 3.43 6.91 16.94
CA SER A 222 2.23 6.46 17.66
C SER A 222 1.46 5.40 16.87
N LEU A 223 1.38 5.52 15.54
CA LEU A 223 0.77 4.52 14.68
C LEU A 223 1.53 3.19 14.75
N LEU A 224 2.85 3.22 14.65
CA LEU A 224 3.68 2.02 14.68
C LEU A 224 3.81 1.40 16.08
N ALA A 225 3.52 2.13 17.14
CA ALA A 225 3.44 1.58 18.49
C ALA A 225 2.21 0.67 18.69
N CYS A 226 1.20 0.77 17.83
CA CYS A 226 0.02 -0.09 17.84
C CYS A 226 0.33 -1.43 17.18
N ASP A 227 0.15 -2.55 17.89
CA ASP A 227 0.41 -3.92 17.40
C ASP A 227 -0.47 -4.34 16.21
N ALA A 228 -1.63 -3.70 16.05
CA ALA A 228 -2.53 -3.96 14.95
C ALA A 228 -2.07 -3.33 13.62
N ILE A 229 -1.17 -2.33 13.68
CA ILE A 229 -0.71 -1.55 12.52
C ILE A 229 0.69 -2.00 12.12
N ASP A 230 0.84 -2.57 10.92
CA ASP A 230 2.08 -3.16 10.43
C ASP A 230 2.87 -2.25 9.50
N GLY A 231 2.54 -0.98 9.44
CA GLY A 231 3.20 -0.01 8.57
C GLY A 231 2.26 1.05 8.02
N ALA A 232 2.68 1.70 6.95
CA ALA A 232 1.92 2.81 6.38
C ALA A 232 1.96 2.84 4.85
N LEU A 233 0.83 3.21 4.24
CA LEU A 233 0.74 3.65 2.85
C LEU A 233 0.69 5.19 2.87
N VAL A 234 1.82 5.82 2.52
CA VAL A 234 2.07 7.25 2.69
C VAL A 234 1.84 7.99 1.37
N GLY A 235 0.93 8.98 1.37
CA GLY A 235 0.68 9.86 0.24
C GLY A 235 1.56 11.11 0.29
N GLY A 236 0.97 12.29 0.48
CA GLY A 236 1.65 13.59 0.37
C GLY A 236 2.98 13.72 1.11
N ALA A 237 3.10 13.16 2.31
CA ALA A 237 4.34 13.24 3.09
C ALA A 237 5.53 12.50 2.44
N CYS A 238 5.29 11.50 1.57
CA CYS A 238 6.37 10.81 0.87
C CYS A 238 6.96 11.59 -0.31
N LEU A 239 6.37 12.72 -0.68
CA LEU A 239 6.89 13.59 -1.74
C LEU A 239 8.00 14.53 -1.25
N ASN A 240 8.06 14.78 0.06
CA ASN A 240 9.10 15.54 0.71
C ASN A 240 10.15 14.60 1.30
N LEU A 241 11.42 14.82 0.94
CA LEU A 241 12.53 13.95 1.31
C LEU A 241 12.70 13.82 2.82
N ASP A 242 12.72 14.94 3.55
CA ASP A 242 12.95 14.97 5.00
C ASP A 242 11.81 14.27 5.76
N SER A 243 10.57 14.54 5.34
CA SER A 243 9.39 13.91 5.92
C SER A 243 9.40 12.40 5.71
N PHE A 244 9.69 11.95 4.49
CA PHE A 244 9.69 10.53 4.18
C PHE A 244 10.85 9.78 4.83
N ALA A 245 12.04 10.37 4.82
CA ALA A 245 13.21 9.84 5.53
C ALA A 245 12.92 9.67 7.03
N THR A 246 12.28 10.65 7.66
CA THR A 246 11.87 10.57 9.07
C THR A 246 10.88 9.42 9.31
N ILE A 247 9.85 9.29 8.48
CA ILE A 247 8.86 8.20 8.57
C ILE A 247 9.54 6.82 8.45
N ILE A 248 10.46 6.66 7.50
CA ILE A 248 11.21 5.41 7.33
C ILE A 248 12.08 5.15 8.56
N SER A 249 12.77 6.15 9.08
CA SER A 249 13.68 6.00 10.23
C SER A 249 12.93 5.51 11.48
N PHE A 250 11.72 6.00 11.73
CA PHE A 250 10.87 5.48 12.81
C PHE A 250 10.52 4.00 12.61
N ALA A 251 10.17 3.60 11.38
CA ALA A 251 9.84 2.20 11.08
C ALA A 251 11.05 1.25 11.19
N GLN A 252 12.26 1.77 11.05
CA GLN A 252 13.51 1.01 11.21
C GLN A 252 13.96 0.85 12.66
N THR A 253 13.35 1.56 13.60
CA THR A 253 13.61 1.37 15.03
C THR A 253 12.92 0.09 15.51
N PRO A 254 13.63 -0.84 16.18
CA PRO A 254 12.99 -2.01 16.77
C PRO A 254 11.86 -1.60 17.71
N ARG A 255 10.73 -2.27 17.59
CA ARG A 255 9.62 -2.10 18.56
C ARG A 255 10.05 -2.69 19.89
N ALA A 256 9.93 -1.92 20.95
CA ALA A 256 10.27 -2.34 22.32
C ALA A 256 9.37 -3.48 22.80
#